data_6ffbd408550366610bebc0c478d8ef0b
#
_entry.id   6ffbd408550366610bebc0c478d8ef0b
#
_cell.length_a   1.000
_cell.length_b   1.000
_cell.length_c   1.000
_cell.angle_alpha   90.00
_cell.angle_beta   90.00
_cell.angle_gamma   90.00
#
_symmetry.space_group_name_H-M   'P 1'
#
loop_
_entity.id
_entity.type
_entity.pdbx_description
1 polymer ?
#
loop_
_entity_poly.entity_id
_entity_poly.type
_entity_poly.pdbx_seq_one_letter_code
_entity_poly.pdbx_strand_id
1 'polypeptide(L)'
;MYYTIPIIIEKGRLDTYNPSTVESVNYKNWEATLDLRTCVDCRSKQGKIYLIDETPEIEPPLHPNCRCKIVPMKSVFAGTVTNDGEAGADFWLKYFGEPPDYYVTEEDACNIGWEPGKSPAKFIPGKMITRGNYSNDDGHLPQADGRIWYEADINYYEGKRNRHRVLWSNDGLLFVTYDHYETFYEIIGEKNYEQRKNRCFRFN
;
A
#
# COMPACT_ATOMS: atom_id res chain seq x y z
N MET A 1 -23.00 -5.39 -18.70
CA MET A 1 -23.12 -3.98 -18.22
C MET A 1 -22.21 -3.89 -16.99
N TYR A 2 -21.00 -3.37 -17.18
CA TYR A 2 -19.98 -3.29 -16.14
C TYR A 2 -20.28 -2.07 -15.28
N TYR A 3 -20.59 -2.29 -14.03
CA TYR A 3 -20.61 -1.18 -13.05
C TYR A 3 -19.17 -0.95 -12.59
N THR A 4 -18.45 -0.13 -13.32
CA THR A 4 -17.28 0.55 -12.81
C THR A 4 -17.78 1.59 -11.82
N ILE A 5 -17.53 1.38 -10.55
CA ILE A 5 -17.63 2.47 -9.57
C ILE A 5 -16.33 3.27 -9.78
N PRO A 6 -16.38 4.46 -10.36
CA PRO A 6 -15.19 5.27 -10.49
C PRO A 6 -14.85 5.81 -9.09
N ILE A 7 -13.85 5.22 -8.45
CA ILE A 7 -13.19 5.89 -7.35
C ILE A 7 -12.28 6.92 -7.99
N ILE A 8 -12.75 8.13 -8.08
CA ILE A 8 -11.95 9.27 -8.54
C ILE A 8 -10.96 9.57 -7.42
N ILE A 9 -9.73 9.10 -7.58
CA ILE A 9 -8.62 9.53 -6.73
C ILE A 9 -8.16 10.90 -7.24
N GLU A 10 -8.91 11.95 -6.93
CA GLU A 10 -8.42 13.31 -7.07
C GLU A 10 -7.41 13.59 -5.96
N LYS A 11 -6.14 13.79 -6.35
CA LYS A 11 -5.07 14.38 -5.52
C LYS A 11 -4.79 13.70 -4.18
N GLY A 12 -4.74 12.36 -4.13
CA GLY A 12 -4.30 11.65 -2.92
C GLY A 12 -5.33 11.64 -1.78
N ARG A 13 -6.61 11.73 -2.09
CA ARG A 13 -7.71 11.59 -1.14
C ARG A 13 -8.55 10.36 -1.46
N LEU A 14 -8.66 9.46 -0.49
CA LEU A 14 -9.61 8.34 -0.47
C LEU A 14 -10.99 8.85 0.01
N ASP A 15 -11.58 9.82 -0.68
CA ASP A 15 -12.78 10.53 -0.19
C ASP A 15 -14.09 9.74 -0.32
N THR A 16 -14.10 8.57 -0.94
CA THR A 16 -15.33 7.82 -1.23
C THR A 16 -15.39 6.41 -0.66
N TYR A 17 -14.40 6.02 0.14
CA TYR A 17 -14.39 4.69 0.74
C TYR A 17 -15.32 4.64 1.96
N ASN A 18 -16.36 3.78 1.90
CA ASN A 18 -17.21 3.49 3.04
C ASN A 18 -16.68 2.25 3.78
N PRO A 19 -16.02 2.41 4.95
CA PRO A 19 -15.45 1.30 5.71
C PRO A 19 -16.50 0.31 6.26
N SER A 20 -17.77 0.65 6.23
CA SER A 20 -18.86 -0.20 6.76
C SER A 20 -19.14 -1.45 5.91
N THR A 21 -18.54 -1.59 4.73
CA THR A 21 -18.71 -2.77 3.86
C THR A 21 -17.58 -3.80 4.00
N VAL A 22 -16.55 -3.54 4.81
CA VAL A 22 -15.44 -4.46 5.05
C VAL A 22 -15.74 -5.30 6.29
N GLU A 23 -15.98 -6.58 6.10
CA GLU A 23 -16.42 -7.48 7.17
C GLU A 23 -15.31 -7.94 8.13
N SER A 24 -14.04 -7.70 7.83
CA SER A 24 -12.96 -8.00 8.76
C SER A 24 -11.83 -6.99 8.61
N VAL A 25 -11.60 -6.24 9.65
CA VAL A 25 -10.37 -5.47 9.83
C VAL A 25 -9.38 -6.43 10.49
N ASN A 26 -8.34 -6.83 9.76
CA ASN A 26 -7.32 -7.74 10.28
C ASN A 26 -6.23 -7.01 11.06
N TYR A 27 -6.16 -5.68 10.91
CA TYR A 27 -5.11 -4.85 11.45
C TYR A 27 -5.63 -3.61 12.15
N LYS A 28 -4.80 -3.07 13.03
CA LYS A 28 -4.92 -1.76 13.66
C LYS A 28 -3.59 -1.01 13.49
N ASN A 29 -3.64 0.30 13.47
CA ASN A 29 -2.45 1.12 13.33
C ASN A 29 -2.35 2.19 14.40
N TRP A 30 -1.12 2.59 14.67
CA TRP A 30 -0.83 3.70 15.56
C TRP A 30 -0.99 5.02 14.80
N GLU A 31 -1.86 5.90 15.30
CA GLU A 31 -2.05 7.26 14.80
C GLU A 31 -1.50 8.27 15.81
N ALA A 32 -0.51 9.05 15.40
CA ALA A 32 -0.06 10.23 16.11
C ALA A 32 -0.68 11.50 15.51
N THR A 33 -0.96 12.49 16.33
CA THR A 33 -1.34 13.81 15.81
C THR A 33 -0.08 14.53 15.33
N LEU A 34 0.15 14.55 14.02
CA LEU A 34 1.37 15.13 13.42
C LEU A 34 1.25 16.65 13.28
N ASP A 35 1.87 17.37 14.22
CA ASP A 35 2.03 18.83 14.20
C ASP A 35 3.37 19.25 14.85
N LEU A 36 3.59 20.54 15.03
CA LEU A 36 4.81 21.08 15.64
C LEU A 36 5.01 20.69 17.11
N ARG A 37 3.97 20.20 17.78
CA ARG A 37 4.00 19.75 19.18
C ARG A 37 4.18 18.24 19.32
N THR A 38 4.28 17.52 18.19
CA THR A 38 4.49 16.07 18.21
C THR A 38 5.93 15.76 18.57
N CYS A 39 6.14 15.10 19.70
CA CYS A 39 7.47 14.68 20.13
C CYS A 39 8.04 13.57 19.22
N VAL A 40 9.34 13.32 19.33
CA VAL A 40 10.06 12.32 18.53
C VAL A 40 9.47 10.93 18.74
N ASP A 41 9.19 10.55 20.00
CA ASP A 41 8.67 9.22 20.34
C ASP A 41 7.29 8.98 19.73
N CYS A 42 6.37 9.95 19.81
CA CYS A 42 5.07 9.85 19.16
C CYS A 42 5.19 9.76 17.64
N ARG A 43 6.08 10.55 17.05
CA ARG A 43 6.31 10.57 15.60
C ARG A 43 6.88 9.24 15.09
N SER A 44 7.80 8.62 15.83
CA SER A 44 8.40 7.32 15.46
C SER A 44 7.42 6.14 15.50
N LYS A 45 6.26 6.31 16.13
CA LYS A 45 5.21 5.30 16.18
C LYS A 45 4.15 5.48 15.08
N GLN A 46 4.13 6.65 14.42
CA GLN A 46 3.14 6.93 13.38
C GLN A 46 3.16 5.86 12.29
N GLY A 47 1.99 5.30 11.98
CA GLY A 47 1.81 4.30 10.92
C GLY A 47 2.19 2.87 11.30
N LYS A 48 2.71 2.57 12.51
CA LYS A 48 2.98 1.20 12.93
C LYS A 48 1.73 0.35 12.90
N ILE A 49 1.85 -0.85 12.32
CA ILE A 49 0.75 -1.78 12.08
C ILE A 49 0.87 -2.97 13.04
N TYR A 50 -0.26 -3.35 13.62
CA TYR A 50 -0.40 -4.49 14.54
C TYR A 50 -1.58 -5.36 14.07
N LEU A 51 -1.58 -6.64 14.39
CA LEU A 51 -2.77 -7.47 14.24
C LEU A 51 -3.90 -6.92 15.14
N ILE A 52 -5.14 -7.11 14.73
CA ILE A 52 -6.28 -6.52 15.44
C ILE A 52 -6.39 -7.02 16.90
N ASP A 53 -6.01 -8.27 17.15
CA ASP A 53 -5.99 -8.94 18.45
C ASP A 53 -4.62 -8.88 19.17
N GLU A 54 -3.58 -8.38 18.50
CA GLU A 54 -2.26 -8.17 19.11
C GLU A 54 -2.32 -7.06 20.15
N THR A 55 -1.68 -7.26 21.33
CA THR A 55 -1.45 -6.20 22.30
C THR A 55 -0.02 -5.67 22.10
N PRO A 56 0.15 -4.41 21.61
CA PRO A 56 1.47 -3.83 21.49
C PRO A 56 2.22 -3.82 22.84
N GLU A 57 3.53 -4.02 22.79
CA GLU A 57 4.37 -3.96 23.97
C GLU A 57 4.26 -2.61 24.72
N ILE A 58 4.06 -1.54 23.95
CA ILE A 58 3.84 -0.19 24.46
C ILE A 58 2.56 0.35 23.83
N GLU A 59 1.65 0.85 24.64
CA GLU A 59 0.39 1.46 24.20
C GLU A 59 0.34 2.97 24.52
N PRO A 60 -0.43 3.77 23.76
CA PRO A 60 -0.66 5.15 24.15
C PRO A 60 -1.54 5.24 25.44
N PRO A 61 -1.32 6.24 26.30
CA PRO A 61 -0.44 7.39 26.12
C PRO A 61 1.02 7.13 26.48
N LEU A 62 1.98 7.58 25.66
CA LEU A 62 3.42 7.42 25.92
C LEU A 62 3.93 8.37 27.00
N HIS A 63 3.24 9.49 27.23
CA HIS A 63 3.62 10.54 28.17
C HIS A 63 2.41 11.44 28.50
N PRO A 64 2.48 12.30 29.51
CA PRO A 64 1.44 13.29 29.78
C PRO A 64 1.14 14.15 28.52
N ASN A 65 -0.14 14.36 28.24
CA ASN A 65 -0.64 15.06 27.05
C ASN A 65 -0.33 14.37 25.69
N CYS A 66 -0.03 13.08 25.72
CA CYS A 66 0.06 12.28 24.49
C CYS A 66 -1.28 12.28 23.75
N ARG A 67 -1.24 12.46 22.41
CA ARG A 67 -2.40 12.49 21.54
C ARG A 67 -2.44 11.33 20.55
N CYS A 68 -1.59 10.31 20.78
CA CYS A 68 -1.61 9.09 20.02
C CYS A 68 -2.82 8.23 20.38
N LYS A 69 -3.25 7.41 19.43
CA LYS A 69 -4.26 6.37 19.59
C LYS A 69 -3.94 5.18 18.71
N ILE A 70 -4.46 4.02 19.05
CA ILE A 70 -4.47 2.84 18.19
C ILE A 70 -5.88 2.67 17.67
N VAL A 71 -6.01 2.59 16.35
CA VAL A 71 -7.30 2.52 15.67
C VAL A 71 -7.34 1.38 14.67
N PRO A 72 -8.51 0.78 14.40
CA PRO A 72 -8.66 -0.18 13.31
C PRO A 72 -8.16 0.41 12.00
N MET A 73 -7.36 -0.35 11.24
CA MET A 73 -6.83 0.08 9.95
C MET A 73 -7.95 0.13 8.92
N LYS A 74 -7.90 1.12 8.03
CA LYS A 74 -8.77 1.17 6.87
C LYS A 74 -8.25 0.21 5.81
N SER A 75 -9.16 -0.48 5.13
CA SER A 75 -8.84 -1.37 4.02
C SER A 75 -9.42 -0.82 2.72
N VAL A 76 -8.80 -1.18 1.60
CA VAL A 76 -9.21 -0.82 0.23
C VAL A 76 -9.28 -2.07 -0.63
N PHE A 77 -10.14 -2.07 -1.64
CA PHE A 77 -10.24 -3.22 -2.54
C PHE A 77 -9.14 -3.20 -3.61
N ALA A 78 -8.57 -4.37 -3.90
CA ALA A 78 -7.69 -4.56 -5.03
C ALA A 78 -8.40 -4.15 -6.35
N GLY A 79 -7.67 -3.46 -7.24
CA GLY A 79 -8.21 -2.86 -8.45
C GLY A 79 -8.78 -1.45 -8.25
N THR A 80 -8.69 -0.89 -7.03
CA THR A 80 -9.13 0.48 -6.73
C THR A 80 -8.03 1.39 -6.20
N VAL A 81 -6.84 0.82 -5.99
CA VAL A 81 -5.69 1.51 -5.37
C VAL A 81 -4.88 2.28 -6.39
N THR A 82 -4.79 1.74 -7.60
CA THR A 82 -4.12 2.39 -8.73
C THR A 82 -5.14 2.94 -9.73
N ASN A 83 -4.70 3.92 -10.54
CA ASN A 83 -5.53 4.46 -11.62
C ASN A 83 -5.75 3.44 -12.76
N ASP A 84 -5.00 2.34 -12.76
CA ASP A 84 -5.00 1.32 -13.82
C ASP A 84 -6.06 0.22 -13.59
N GLY A 85 -6.79 0.28 -12.45
CA GLY A 85 -7.86 -0.67 -12.14
C GLY A 85 -7.34 -2.12 -12.09
N GLU A 86 -7.99 -3.05 -12.80
CA GLU A 86 -7.57 -4.46 -12.86
C GLU A 86 -6.23 -4.69 -13.61
N ALA A 87 -5.70 -3.70 -14.31
CA ALA A 87 -4.34 -3.74 -14.86
C ALA A 87 -3.29 -3.21 -13.87
N GLY A 88 -3.70 -2.69 -12.73
CA GLY A 88 -2.84 -2.11 -11.72
C GLY A 88 -2.11 -3.13 -10.84
N ALA A 89 -1.01 -2.68 -10.22
CA ALA A 89 -0.17 -3.54 -9.39
C ALA A 89 -0.92 -4.11 -8.17
N ASP A 90 -1.82 -3.36 -7.57
CA ASP A 90 -2.63 -3.79 -6.43
C ASP A 90 -3.50 -5.00 -6.76
N PHE A 91 -4.09 -5.00 -7.96
CA PHE A 91 -4.90 -6.12 -8.45
C PHE A 91 -4.02 -7.34 -8.77
N TRP A 92 -2.93 -7.12 -9.50
CA TRP A 92 -2.02 -8.21 -9.90
C TRP A 92 -1.37 -8.87 -8.69
N LEU A 93 -0.84 -8.10 -7.76
CA LEU A 93 -0.26 -8.63 -6.52
C LEU A 93 -1.28 -9.41 -5.68
N LYS A 94 -2.54 -8.93 -5.62
CA LYS A 94 -3.59 -9.60 -4.84
C LYS A 94 -4.02 -10.94 -5.43
N TYR A 95 -4.16 -11.03 -6.76
CA TYR A 95 -4.78 -12.18 -7.41
C TYR A 95 -3.81 -13.09 -8.16
N PHE A 96 -2.62 -12.59 -8.51
CA PHE A 96 -1.59 -13.36 -9.22
C PHE A 96 -0.27 -13.47 -8.44
N GLY A 97 -0.07 -12.69 -7.38
CA GLY A 97 1.11 -12.77 -6.52
C GLY A 97 2.34 -12.05 -7.05
N GLU A 98 2.26 -11.42 -8.20
CA GLU A 98 3.37 -10.71 -8.85
C GLU A 98 2.89 -9.38 -9.45
N PRO A 99 3.78 -8.37 -9.59
CA PRO A 99 3.44 -7.13 -10.26
C PRO A 99 3.26 -7.34 -11.77
N PRO A 100 2.53 -6.45 -12.47
CA PRO A 100 2.41 -6.50 -13.93
C PRO A 100 3.76 -6.38 -14.65
N ASP A 101 3.83 -6.83 -15.89
CA ASP A 101 5.04 -6.86 -16.73
C ASP A 101 5.59 -5.48 -17.14
N TYR A 102 4.86 -4.41 -16.87
CA TYR A 102 5.35 -3.05 -17.06
C TYR A 102 6.24 -2.55 -15.89
N TYR A 103 6.44 -3.36 -14.85
CA TYR A 103 7.43 -3.07 -13.82
C TYR A 103 8.82 -3.52 -14.26
N VAL A 104 9.82 -2.73 -13.90
CA VAL A 104 11.24 -3.04 -14.04
C VAL A 104 11.94 -2.89 -12.71
N THR A 105 13.01 -3.64 -12.50
CA THR A 105 13.80 -3.48 -11.28
C THR A 105 14.59 -2.18 -11.30
N GLU A 106 14.99 -1.69 -10.14
CA GLU A 106 15.88 -0.53 -10.04
C GLU A 106 17.22 -0.81 -10.75
N GLU A 107 17.72 -2.03 -10.64
CA GLU A 107 18.93 -2.46 -11.31
C GLU A 107 18.80 -2.40 -12.84
N ASP A 108 17.72 -2.93 -13.40
CA ASP A 108 17.45 -2.88 -14.84
C ASP A 108 17.31 -1.44 -15.34
N ALA A 109 16.63 -0.59 -14.57
CA ALA A 109 16.51 0.82 -14.89
C ALA A 109 17.86 1.53 -14.90
N CYS A 110 18.74 1.25 -13.93
CA CYS A 110 20.09 1.77 -13.86
C CYS A 110 20.95 1.28 -15.04
N ASN A 111 20.82 0.02 -15.45
CA ASN A 111 21.52 -0.54 -16.60
C ASN A 111 21.15 0.16 -17.93
N ILE A 112 19.95 0.73 -18.01
CA ILE A 112 19.49 1.55 -19.16
C ILE A 112 19.96 3.02 -19.02
N GLY A 113 20.57 3.41 -17.89
CA GLY A 113 21.12 4.75 -17.64
C GLY A 113 20.26 5.63 -16.75
N TRP A 114 19.20 5.10 -16.13
CA TRP A 114 18.48 5.84 -15.09
C TRP A 114 19.34 5.96 -13.83
N GLU A 115 19.22 7.07 -13.14
CA GLU A 115 19.88 7.32 -11.87
C GLU A 115 18.83 7.70 -10.81
N PRO A 116 18.99 7.24 -9.55
CA PRO A 116 18.12 7.65 -8.44
C PRO A 116 17.98 9.18 -8.35
N GLY A 117 16.74 9.63 -8.18
CA GLY A 117 16.42 11.06 -8.15
C GLY A 117 16.07 11.68 -9.51
N LYS A 118 16.38 11.02 -10.62
CA LYS A 118 15.94 11.45 -11.96
C LYS A 118 14.55 10.87 -12.28
N SER A 119 13.86 11.51 -13.23
CA SER A 119 12.57 11.05 -13.73
C SER A 119 12.71 9.71 -14.48
N PRO A 120 12.12 8.61 -14.00
CA PRO A 120 12.18 7.33 -14.68
C PRO A 120 11.64 7.37 -16.11
N ALA A 121 10.53 8.07 -16.35
CA ALA A 121 9.88 8.14 -17.67
C ALA A 121 10.78 8.66 -18.80
N LYS A 122 11.89 9.34 -18.50
CA LYS A 122 12.87 9.77 -19.49
C LYS A 122 13.77 8.63 -20.00
N PHE A 123 13.93 7.59 -19.21
CA PHE A 123 14.82 6.46 -19.49
C PHE A 123 14.02 5.20 -19.83
N ILE A 124 12.92 4.98 -19.14
CA ILE A 124 12.07 3.81 -19.24
C ILE A 124 10.58 4.25 -19.42
N PRO A 125 10.24 4.88 -20.56
CA PRO A 125 8.89 5.40 -20.79
C PRO A 125 7.84 4.28 -20.71
N GLY A 126 6.72 4.56 -20.03
CA GLY A 126 5.64 3.60 -19.81
C GLY A 126 5.92 2.48 -18.80
N LYS A 127 7.06 2.54 -18.11
CA LYS A 127 7.42 1.57 -17.06
C LYS A 127 7.40 2.22 -15.68
N MET A 128 7.17 1.40 -14.66
CA MET A 128 7.32 1.76 -13.25
C MET A 128 8.47 0.98 -12.62
N ILE A 129 9.00 1.49 -11.51
CA ILE A 129 10.12 0.86 -10.82
C ILE A 129 9.61 0.06 -9.62
N THR A 130 10.03 -1.21 -9.54
CA THR A 130 10.05 -1.95 -8.28
C THR A 130 11.43 -1.83 -7.66
N ARG A 131 11.49 -1.49 -6.38
CA ARG A 131 12.75 -1.34 -5.64
C ARG A 131 13.27 -2.64 -5.07
N GLY A 132 12.55 -3.75 -5.29
CA GLY A 132 12.90 -5.03 -4.71
C GLY A 132 12.55 -5.08 -3.22
N ASN A 133 13.50 -5.53 -2.38
CA ASN A 133 13.28 -5.69 -0.95
C ASN A 133 13.11 -4.34 -0.25
N TYR A 134 12.07 -4.27 0.59
CA TYR A 134 11.85 -3.18 1.53
C TYR A 134 12.35 -3.60 2.92
N SER A 135 13.27 -2.84 3.51
CA SER A 135 13.94 -3.24 4.76
C SER A 135 13.03 -3.26 5.98
N ASN A 136 11.98 -2.43 5.99
CA ASN A 136 11.09 -2.23 7.14
C ASN A 136 11.84 -1.91 8.45
N ASP A 137 12.98 -1.21 8.37
CA ASP A 137 13.84 -0.89 9.53
C ASP A 137 13.10 -0.07 10.59
N ASP A 138 12.13 0.74 10.16
CA ASP A 138 11.26 1.51 11.05
C ASP A 138 10.23 0.64 11.79
N GLY A 139 10.09 -0.64 11.39
CA GLY A 139 9.15 -1.60 11.97
C GLY A 139 7.70 -1.15 11.87
N HIS A 140 7.31 -0.46 10.79
CA HIS A 140 5.93 -0.06 10.56
C HIS A 140 5.06 -1.24 10.13
N LEU A 141 5.58 -2.10 9.25
CA LEU A 141 4.86 -3.27 8.74
C LEU A 141 5.01 -4.46 9.68
N PRO A 142 4.00 -5.35 9.78
CA PRO A 142 4.05 -6.54 10.63
C PRO A 142 5.26 -7.41 10.31
N GLN A 143 6.03 -7.80 11.32
CA GLN A 143 7.18 -8.69 11.19
C GLN A 143 6.81 -10.13 11.57
N ALA A 144 7.45 -11.09 10.90
CA ALA A 144 7.41 -12.50 11.24
C ALA A 144 8.68 -13.18 10.75
N ASP A 145 9.00 -14.34 11.32
CA ASP A 145 10.16 -15.14 10.90
C ASP A 145 10.06 -15.51 9.42
N GLY A 146 11.10 -15.19 8.66
CA GLY A 146 11.17 -15.47 7.23
C GLY A 146 10.32 -14.54 6.34
N ARG A 147 9.65 -13.53 6.90
CA ARG A 147 8.93 -12.54 6.10
C ARG A 147 9.89 -11.59 5.42
N ILE A 148 9.70 -11.45 4.11
CA ILE A 148 10.41 -10.51 3.26
C ILE A 148 9.38 -9.53 2.70
N TRP A 149 9.68 -8.25 2.82
CA TRP A 149 8.87 -7.17 2.26
C TRP A 149 9.47 -6.67 0.94
N TYR A 150 8.59 -6.34 0.01
CA TYR A 150 8.90 -5.75 -1.28
C TYR A 150 8.14 -4.44 -1.44
N GLU A 151 8.66 -3.54 -2.29
CA GLU A 151 7.96 -2.31 -2.64
C GLU A 151 8.01 -1.99 -4.12
N ALA A 152 6.99 -1.27 -4.60
CA ALA A 152 6.98 -0.70 -5.94
C ALA A 152 6.28 0.66 -5.97
N ASP A 153 6.69 1.48 -6.94
CA ASP A 153 5.98 2.72 -7.27
C ASP A 153 4.59 2.40 -7.84
N ILE A 154 3.61 3.23 -7.53
CA ILE A 154 2.28 3.18 -8.16
C ILE A 154 1.85 4.58 -8.58
N ASN A 155 0.94 4.66 -9.56
CA ASN A 155 0.38 5.93 -10.06
C ASN A 155 1.46 6.91 -10.56
N TYR A 156 2.59 6.39 -11.06
CA TYR A 156 3.65 7.19 -11.65
C TYR A 156 3.56 7.07 -13.19
N TYR A 157 3.48 8.19 -13.88
CA TYR A 157 3.40 8.23 -15.33
C TYR A 157 4.49 9.10 -15.96
N GLU A 158 4.82 10.22 -15.32
CA GLU A 158 5.86 11.13 -15.78
C GLU A 158 6.37 12.06 -14.67
N GLY A 159 7.44 12.80 -14.95
CA GLY A 159 7.98 13.82 -14.06
C GLY A 159 8.76 13.24 -12.87
N LYS A 160 8.68 13.93 -11.73
CA LYS A 160 9.30 13.48 -10.48
C LYS A 160 8.48 12.33 -9.89
N ARG A 161 9.17 11.30 -9.39
CA ARG A 161 8.51 10.18 -8.67
C ARG A 161 7.62 10.71 -7.54
N ASN A 162 6.41 10.17 -7.47
CA ASN A 162 5.45 10.47 -6.41
C ASN A 162 5.81 9.74 -5.09
N ARG A 163 4.97 9.91 -4.07
CA ARG A 163 5.13 9.26 -2.77
C ARG A 163 4.27 7.99 -2.61
N HIS A 164 3.59 7.55 -3.67
CA HIS A 164 2.69 6.41 -3.61
C HIS A 164 3.47 5.12 -3.78
N ARG A 165 3.27 4.16 -2.87
CA ARG A 165 3.92 2.85 -2.89
C ARG A 165 2.91 1.76 -2.60
N VAL A 166 3.06 0.65 -3.27
CA VAL A 166 2.49 -0.63 -2.86
C VAL A 166 3.58 -1.46 -2.21
N LEU A 167 3.24 -2.12 -1.10
CA LEU A 167 4.14 -2.97 -0.34
C LEU A 167 3.49 -4.33 -0.18
N TRP A 168 4.25 -5.39 -0.42
CA TRP A 168 3.77 -6.76 -0.27
C TRP A 168 4.82 -7.65 0.37
N SER A 169 4.35 -8.72 1.03
CA SER A 169 5.22 -9.71 1.63
C SER A 169 5.19 -11.03 0.86
N ASN A 170 6.27 -11.81 1.01
CA ASN A 170 6.35 -13.15 0.45
C ASN A 170 5.29 -14.12 1.00
N ASP A 171 4.62 -13.78 2.10
CA ASP A 171 3.54 -14.56 2.73
C ASP A 171 2.14 -13.95 2.52
N GLY A 172 2.00 -13.01 1.56
CA GLY A 172 0.72 -12.57 1.02
C GLY A 172 0.07 -11.35 1.69
N LEU A 173 0.78 -10.64 2.57
CA LEU A 173 0.31 -9.36 3.08
C LEU A 173 0.48 -8.28 2.00
N LEU A 174 -0.46 -7.34 1.93
CA LEU A 174 -0.48 -6.32 0.89
C LEU A 174 -1.01 -5.01 1.44
N PHE A 175 -0.20 -3.94 1.35
CA PHE A 175 -0.53 -2.62 1.83
C PHE A 175 -0.23 -1.55 0.79
N VAL A 176 -0.86 -0.38 0.94
CA VAL A 176 -0.57 0.82 0.15
C VAL A 176 -0.33 2.01 1.06
N THR A 177 0.57 2.89 0.64
CA THR A 177 0.78 4.22 1.21
C THR A 177 0.76 5.28 0.11
N TYR A 178 0.15 6.43 0.38
CA TYR A 178 0.11 7.56 -0.56
C TYR A 178 0.94 8.77 -0.09
N ASP A 179 1.49 8.70 1.11
CA ASP A 179 2.19 9.78 1.80
C ASP A 179 3.64 9.43 2.18
N HIS A 180 4.21 8.38 1.57
CA HIS A 180 5.57 7.92 1.82
C HIS A 180 5.74 7.33 3.22
N TYR A 181 4.93 6.30 3.52
CA TYR A 181 4.97 5.45 4.72
C TYR A 181 4.46 6.11 6.03
N GLU A 182 3.79 7.27 5.95
CA GLU A 182 3.15 7.88 7.13
C GLU A 182 1.81 7.20 7.46
N THR A 183 1.05 6.80 6.42
CA THR A 183 -0.25 6.11 6.57
C THR A 183 -0.31 4.90 5.65
N PHE A 184 -0.86 3.80 6.16
CA PHE A 184 -1.05 2.58 5.39
C PHE A 184 -2.52 2.19 5.33
N TYR A 185 -2.88 1.49 4.24
CA TYR A 185 -4.17 0.85 4.04
C TYR A 185 -3.93 -0.60 3.64
N GLU A 186 -4.65 -1.54 4.25
CA GLU A 186 -4.62 -2.94 3.82
C GLU A 186 -5.34 -3.08 2.48
N ILE A 187 -4.75 -3.81 1.53
CA ILE A 187 -5.40 -4.13 0.25
C ILE A 187 -6.04 -5.50 0.36
N ILE A 188 -7.36 -5.54 0.29
CA ILE A 188 -8.17 -6.75 0.40
C ILE A 188 -8.78 -7.14 -0.95
N GLY A 189 -9.07 -8.44 -1.10
CA GLY A 189 -9.80 -8.95 -2.26
C GLY A 189 -11.32 -8.74 -2.13
N GLU A 190 -12.03 -8.63 -3.25
CA GLU A 190 -13.50 -8.69 -3.25
C GLU A 190 -13.99 -10.10 -2.93
N LYS A 191 -14.96 -10.25 -2.04
CA LYS A 191 -15.58 -11.54 -1.69
C LYS A 191 -16.08 -12.35 -2.89
N ASN A 192 -16.52 -11.69 -3.94
CA ASN A 192 -17.16 -12.32 -5.10
C ASN A 192 -16.24 -12.37 -6.33
N TYR A 193 -14.95 -12.01 -6.22
CA TYR A 193 -14.05 -12.00 -7.37
C TYR A 193 -13.92 -13.39 -8.02
N GLU A 194 -13.67 -14.43 -7.23
CA GLU A 194 -13.56 -15.81 -7.72
C GLU A 194 -14.88 -16.30 -8.35
N GLN A 195 -16.02 -15.88 -7.83
CA GLN A 195 -17.31 -16.22 -8.42
C GLN A 195 -17.52 -15.53 -9.77
N ARG A 196 -17.08 -14.28 -9.92
CA ARG A 196 -17.13 -13.56 -11.20
C ARG A 196 -16.21 -14.18 -12.24
N LYS A 197 -14.98 -14.52 -11.86
CA LYS A 197 -13.99 -15.18 -12.71
C LYS A 197 -14.53 -16.50 -13.25
N ASN A 198 -15.11 -17.35 -12.39
CA ASN A 198 -15.68 -18.64 -12.78
C ASN A 198 -16.92 -18.51 -13.69
N ARG A 199 -17.64 -17.40 -13.67
CA ARG A 199 -18.74 -17.13 -14.61
C ARG A 199 -18.23 -16.76 -16.01
N CYS A 200 -17.17 -15.96 -16.10
CA CYS A 200 -16.59 -15.56 -17.39
C CYS A 200 -15.99 -16.75 -18.17
N PHE A 201 -15.42 -17.73 -17.48
CA PHE A 201 -14.83 -18.93 -18.13
C PHE A 201 -15.85 -20.01 -18.52
N ARG A 202 -17.13 -19.86 -18.17
CA ARG A 202 -18.19 -20.83 -18.57
C ARG A 202 -18.89 -20.49 -19.87
N PHE A 203 -18.53 -19.41 -20.54
CA PHE A 203 -19.15 -18.93 -21.79
C PHE A 203 -18.19 -18.91 -23.00
N ASN A 204 -17.04 -19.61 -22.92
CA ASN A 204 -16.15 -19.85 -24.07
C ASN A 204 -16.07 -21.34 -24.37
#